data_096017029c5bdc3106eac1429f1ff87a
#
_entry.id   096017029c5bdc3106eac1429f1ff87a
#
_cell.length_a   1.000
_cell.length_b   1.000
_cell.length_c   1.000
_cell.angle_alpha   90.00
_cell.angle_beta   90.00
_cell.angle_gamma   90.00
#
_symmetry.space_group_name_H-M   'P 1'
#
loop_
_entity.id
_entity.type
_entity.pdbx_description
1 polymer ?
#
loop_
_entity_poly.entity_id
_entity_poly.type
_entity_poly.pdbx_seq_one_letter_code
_entity_poly.pdbx_strand_id
1 'polypeptide(L)'
;MIEEKLESLGIKLPNPPTPAGSYVPAVRTGNLLYISGQIPMEDGKVIFTGKVSDDNLETAQKSARMCAINILAQIKREVGDLDKVSKIVRLSGFVNSVSEFSQQPKVINPASDLFFEIFGEKGKHSRIAVGVASLPLDSMTEIDAIVEISE
;
A
#
# COMPACT_ATOMS: atom_id res chain seq x y z
N MET A 1 7.47 -10.17 16.80
CA MET A 1 6.13 -10.57 16.36
C MET A 1 5.89 -10.16 14.91
N ILE A 2 5.40 -8.97 14.62
CA ILE A 2 5.23 -8.55 13.21
C ILE A 2 6.59 -8.34 12.55
N GLU A 3 7.56 -7.77 13.23
CA GLU A 3 8.91 -7.60 12.69
C GLU A 3 9.54 -8.96 12.33
N GLU A 4 9.35 -9.97 13.14
CA GLU A 4 9.83 -11.33 12.88
C GLU A 4 9.13 -11.92 11.65
N LYS A 5 7.84 -11.64 11.50
CA LYS A 5 7.08 -12.09 10.33
C LYS A 5 7.60 -11.44 9.05
N LEU A 6 7.87 -10.14 9.08
CA LEU A 6 8.47 -9.43 7.96
C LEU A 6 9.83 -10.04 7.59
N GLU A 7 10.66 -10.31 8.58
CA GLU A 7 11.96 -10.94 8.37
C GLU A 7 11.82 -12.31 7.70
N SER A 8 10.87 -13.13 8.18
CA SER A 8 10.61 -14.45 7.61
C SER A 8 10.15 -14.38 6.15
N LEU A 9 9.53 -13.27 5.74
CA LEU A 9 9.09 -13.04 4.37
C LEU A 9 10.15 -12.35 3.52
N GLY A 10 11.32 -12.06 4.08
CA GLY A 10 12.38 -11.36 3.38
C GLY A 10 12.07 -9.89 3.13
N ILE A 11 11.18 -9.30 3.90
CA ILE A 11 10.76 -7.91 3.73
C ILE A 11 11.55 -7.00 4.66
N LYS A 12 12.28 -6.05 4.07
CA LYS A 12 12.94 -4.98 4.80
C LYS A 12 12.17 -3.69 4.50
N LEU A 13 11.58 -3.07 5.53
CA LEU A 13 10.83 -1.84 5.33
C LEU A 13 11.76 -0.70 4.96
N PRO A 14 11.43 0.08 3.92
CA PRO A 14 12.22 1.24 3.54
C PRO A 14 12.01 2.39 4.52
N ASN A 15 12.88 3.39 4.44
CA ASN A 15 12.60 4.68 5.05
C ASN A 15 11.49 5.33 4.23
N PRO A 16 10.31 5.64 4.83
CA PRO A 16 9.22 6.16 4.05
C PRO A 16 9.54 7.56 3.52
N PRO A 17 9.09 7.88 2.29
CA PRO A 17 9.32 9.18 1.72
C PRO A 17 8.58 10.27 2.49
N THR A 18 9.15 11.48 2.49
CA THR A 18 8.50 12.67 3.04
C THR A 18 7.64 13.28 1.94
N PRO A 19 6.38 13.64 2.21
CA PRO A 19 5.54 14.24 1.18
C PRO A 19 6.06 15.62 0.75
N ALA A 20 5.92 15.90 -0.54
CA ALA A 20 6.23 17.20 -1.12
C ALA A 20 4.94 18.01 -1.18
N GLY A 21 4.66 18.80 -0.14
CA GLY A 21 3.44 19.59 -0.12
C GLY A 21 2.97 19.88 1.30
N SER A 22 1.75 20.38 1.42
CA SER A 22 1.17 20.78 2.70
C SER A 22 0.49 19.67 3.47
N TYR A 23 0.48 18.45 2.94
CA TYR A 23 -0.10 17.29 3.61
C TYR A 23 0.97 16.49 4.36
N VAL A 24 0.50 15.58 5.22
CA VAL A 24 1.35 14.69 6.00
C VAL A 24 1.15 13.24 5.54
N PRO A 25 2.14 12.33 5.79
CA PRO A 25 1.99 10.93 5.36
C PRO A 25 0.90 10.18 6.09
N ALA A 26 0.53 10.62 7.30
CA ALA A 26 -0.51 9.96 8.09
C ALA A 26 -1.18 10.96 9.02
N VAL A 27 -2.48 10.73 9.27
CA VAL A 27 -3.27 11.51 10.22
C VAL A 27 -3.92 10.54 11.20
N ARG A 28 -3.72 10.79 12.48
CA ARG A 28 -4.38 10.01 13.53
C ARG A 28 -5.60 10.75 14.06
N THR A 29 -6.73 10.04 14.18
CA THR A 29 -7.90 10.54 14.87
C THR A 29 -8.49 9.40 15.71
N GLY A 30 -8.52 9.58 17.03
CA GLY A 30 -8.86 8.48 17.94
C GLY A 30 -7.87 7.33 17.77
N ASN A 31 -8.37 6.15 17.50
CA ASN A 31 -7.57 4.95 17.23
C ASN A 31 -7.41 4.66 15.75
N LEU A 32 -7.83 5.56 14.87
CA LEU A 32 -7.70 5.39 13.43
C LEU A 32 -6.53 6.19 12.89
N LEU A 33 -5.77 5.54 12.02
CA LEU A 33 -4.66 6.13 11.30
C LEU A 33 -4.98 6.12 9.83
N TYR A 34 -5.03 7.31 9.23
CA TYR A 34 -5.27 7.50 7.80
C TYR A 34 -3.94 7.67 7.10
N ILE A 35 -3.58 6.72 6.26
CA ILE A 35 -2.30 6.75 5.52
C ILE A 35 -2.54 7.36 4.16
N SER A 36 -1.78 8.41 3.82
CA SER A 36 -1.83 9.02 2.49
C SER A 36 -1.43 8.02 1.41
N GLY A 37 -1.90 8.25 0.18
CA GLY A 37 -1.62 7.37 -0.95
C GLY A 37 -0.13 7.11 -1.12
N GLN A 38 0.22 5.84 -1.26
CA GLN A 38 1.59 5.39 -1.48
C GLN A 38 1.71 4.85 -2.90
N ILE A 39 2.75 5.29 -3.60
CA ILE A 39 3.09 4.83 -4.94
C ILE A 39 4.28 3.87 -4.84
N PRO A 40 4.62 3.12 -5.92
CA PRO A 40 5.69 2.12 -5.85
C PRO A 40 7.08 2.77 -5.89
N MET A 41 7.42 3.44 -4.81
CA MET A 41 8.67 4.20 -4.69
C MET A 41 9.70 3.40 -3.90
N GLU A 42 10.94 3.43 -4.39
CA GLU A 42 12.10 2.84 -3.73
C GLU A 42 13.30 3.79 -3.93
N ASP A 43 13.97 4.12 -2.85
CA ASP A 43 15.14 5.01 -2.87
C ASP A 43 14.90 6.33 -3.62
N GLY A 44 13.72 6.93 -3.40
CA GLY A 44 13.34 8.20 -3.99
C GLY A 44 12.89 8.14 -5.45
N LYS A 45 12.75 6.94 -6.00
CA LYS A 45 12.34 6.75 -7.41
C LYS A 45 11.12 5.86 -7.51
N VAL A 46 10.22 6.20 -8.44
CA VAL A 46 9.10 5.31 -8.80
C VAL A 46 9.67 4.23 -9.72
N ILE A 47 9.61 2.98 -9.28
CA ILE A 47 10.25 1.86 -10.00
C ILE A 47 9.29 1.06 -10.87
N PHE A 48 7.98 1.30 -10.77
CA PHE A 48 6.97 0.67 -11.64
C PHE A 48 6.11 1.76 -12.26
N THR A 49 6.35 2.03 -13.55
CA THR A 49 5.68 3.12 -14.27
C THR A 49 5.00 2.61 -15.53
N GLY A 50 4.07 3.41 -16.03
CA GLY A 50 3.38 3.15 -17.29
C GLY A 50 1.96 2.64 -17.12
N LYS A 51 1.27 2.46 -18.23
CA LYS A 51 -0.11 1.99 -18.25
C LYS A 51 -0.21 0.49 -18.01
N VAL A 52 -1.15 0.10 -17.19
CA VAL A 52 -1.45 -1.29 -16.90
C VAL A 52 -2.45 -1.82 -17.92
N SER A 53 -2.14 -2.99 -18.47
CA SER A 53 -2.98 -3.74 -19.40
C SER A 53 -2.88 -5.23 -19.09
N ASP A 54 -3.58 -6.05 -19.85
CA ASP A 54 -3.48 -7.51 -19.69
C ASP A 54 -2.06 -8.03 -19.96
N ASP A 55 -1.25 -7.26 -20.68
CA ASP A 55 0.10 -7.69 -21.07
C ASP A 55 1.15 -7.55 -19.98
N ASN A 56 0.90 -6.73 -18.94
CA ASN A 56 1.87 -6.47 -17.87
C ASN A 56 1.28 -6.65 -16.46
N LEU A 57 0.30 -7.54 -16.33
CA LEU A 57 -0.39 -7.81 -15.07
C LEU A 57 0.58 -8.12 -13.92
N GLU A 58 1.56 -9.02 -14.15
CA GLU A 58 2.53 -9.40 -13.11
C GLU A 58 3.37 -8.22 -12.62
N THR A 59 3.79 -7.35 -13.52
CA THR A 59 4.56 -6.16 -13.15
C THR A 59 3.68 -5.20 -12.32
N ALA A 60 2.43 -5.03 -12.72
CA ALA A 60 1.48 -4.22 -11.97
C ALA A 60 1.22 -4.80 -10.57
N GLN A 61 1.18 -6.11 -10.43
CA GLN A 61 1.04 -6.77 -9.14
C GLN A 61 2.24 -6.51 -8.23
N LYS A 62 3.45 -6.48 -8.78
CA LYS A 62 4.66 -6.10 -8.01
C LYS A 62 4.58 -4.65 -7.55
N SER A 63 4.04 -3.78 -8.39
CA SER A 63 3.79 -2.38 -8.04
C SER A 63 2.86 -2.27 -6.83
N ALA A 64 1.75 -2.98 -6.85
CA ALA A 64 0.77 -2.96 -5.75
C ALA A 64 1.39 -3.48 -4.45
N ARG A 65 2.18 -4.56 -4.53
CA ARG A 65 2.87 -5.09 -3.35
C ARG A 65 3.84 -4.06 -2.76
N MET A 66 4.54 -3.34 -3.60
CA MET A 66 5.45 -2.29 -3.15
C MET A 66 4.71 -1.14 -2.47
N CYS A 67 3.54 -0.75 -2.98
CA CYS A 67 2.69 0.22 -2.31
C CYS A 67 2.31 -0.24 -0.89
N ALA A 68 1.98 -1.51 -0.73
CA ALA A 68 1.67 -2.08 0.58
C ALA A 68 2.87 -2.04 1.53
N ILE A 69 4.07 -2.33 1.03
CA ILE A 69 5.30 -2.24 1.83
C ILE A 69 5.53 -0.79 2.27
N ASN A 70 5.29 0.18 1.40
CA ASN A 70 5.41 1.59 1.74
C ASN A 70 4.36 2.02 2.76
N ILE A 71 3.14 1.47 2.70
CA ILE A 71 2.13 1.69 3.73
C ILE A 71 2.62 1.18 5.09
N LEU A 72 3.17 -0.04 5.14
CA LEU A 72 3.74 -0.59 6.37
C LEU A 72 4.84 0.29 6.94
N ALA A 73 5.70 0.83 6.08
CA ALA A 73 6.76 1.74 6.50
C ALA A 73 6.21 3.03 7.12
N GLN A 74 5.12 3.58 6.55
CA GLN A 74 4.46 4.76 7.11
C GLN A 74 3.81 4.45 8.45
N ILE A 75 3.15 3.30 8.59
CA ILE A 75 2.56 2.88 9.86
C ILE A 75 3.65 2.78 10.93
N LYS A 76 4.73 2.08 10.62
CA LYS A 76 5.84 1.92 11.57
C LYS A 76 6.42 3.27 12.01
N ARG A 77 6.57 4.20 11.08
CA ARG A 77 7.05 5.55 11.38
C ARG A 77 6.15 6.26 12.38
N GLU A 78 4.82 6.11 12.22
CA GLU A 78 3.85 6.79 13.08
C GLU A 78 3.73 6.15 14.46
N VAL A 79 3.72 4.81 14.54
CA VAL A 79 3.39 4.12 15.80
C VAL A 79 4.59 3.44 16.45
N GLY A 80 5.70 3.33 15.76
CA GLY A 80 6.96 2.75 16.26
C GLY A 80 6.99 1.23 16.24
N ASP A 81 5.91 0.57 16.53
CA ASP A 81 5.82 -0.89 16.61
C ASP A 81 4.58 -1.39 15.87
N LEU A 82 4.78 -2.21 14.85
CA LEU A 82 3.68 -2.74 14.05
C LEU A 82 2.77 -3.69 14.85
N ASP A 83 3.21 -4.20 15.99
CA ASP A 83 2.34 -4.97 16.88
C ASP A 83 1.19 -4.13 17.45
N LYS A 84 1.28 -2.81 17.36
CA LYS A 84 0.19 -1.89 17.75
C LYS A 84 -0.95 -1.85 16.75
N VAL A 85 -0.79 -2.41 15.56
CA VAL A 85 -1.88 -2.51 14.59
C VAL A 85 -2.92 -3.48 15.12
N SER A 86 -4.12 -2.99 15.37
CA SER A 86 -5.23 -3.85 15.79
C SER A 86 -6.07 -4.30 14.61
N LYS A 87 -6.10 -3.55 13.52
CA LYS A 87 -6.85 -3.93 12.33
C LYS A 87 -6.46 -3.09 11.11
N ILE A 88 -6.36 -3.72 9.97
CA ILE A 88 -6.38 -3.01 8.69
C ILE A 88 -7.86 -2.83 8.34
N VAL A 89 -8.32 -1.59 8.27
CA VAL A 89 -9.75 -1.30 8.12
C VAL A 89 -10.14 -1.24 6.65
N ARG A 90 -9.37 -0.51 5.84
CA ARG A 90 -9.70 -0.28 4.45
C ARG A 90 -8.47 0.00 3.61
N LEU A 91 -8.49 -0.51 2.38
CA LEU A 91 -7.56 -0.12 1.32
C LEU A 91 -8.33 0.51 0.16
N SER A 92 -7.76 1.56 -0.41
CA SER A 92 -8.22 2.10 -1.69
C SER A 92 -7.10 1.88 -2.70
N GLY A 93 -7.35 1.04 -3.69
CA GLY A 93 -6.39 0.69 -4.72
C GLY A 93 -6.74 1.35 -6.05
N PHE A 94 -5.78 2.08 -6.61
CA PHE A 94 -5.93 2.81 -7.88
C PHE A 94 -4.92 2.26 -8.88
N VAL A 95 -5.42 1.93 -10.07
CA VAL A 95 -4.60 1.33 -11.14
C VAL A 95 -4.56 2.29 -12.33
N ASN A 96 -3.36 2.66 -12.75
CA ASN A 96 -3.12 3.48 -13.93
C ASN A 96 -3.32 2.61 -15.18
N SER A 97 -4.57 2.32 -15.51
CA SER A 97 -4.89 1.32 -16.53
C SER A 97 -5.39 1.94 -17.83
N VAL A 98 -5.22 1.18 -18.91
CA VAL A 98 -5.88 1.50 -20.18
C VAL A 98 -7.41 1.35 -19.99
N SER A 99 -8.19 2.02 -20.84
CA SER A 99 -9.64 2.18 -20.63
C SER A 99 -10.42 0.88 -20.62
N GLU A 100 -9.98 -0.13 -21.36
CA GLU A 100 -10.67 -1.41 -21.47
C GLU A 100 -10.20 -2.46 -20.45
N PHE A 101 -9.19 -2.13 -19.65
CA PHE A 101 -8.69 -3.05 -18.62
C PHE A 101 -9.71 -3.19 -17.49
N SER A 102 -10.00 -4.40 -17.08
CA SER A 102 -11.02 -4.69 -16.05
C SER A 102 -10.53 -5.61 -14.93
N GLN A 103 -9.23 -5.85 -14.84
CA GLN A 103 -8.63 -6.74 -13.83
C GLN A 103 -7.97 -5.99 -12.67
N GLN A 104 -8.49 -4.81 -12.32
CA GLN A 104 -7.97 -4.03 -11.20
C GLN A 104 -7.92 -4.84 -9.89
N PRO A 105 -8.94 -5.66 -9.55
CA PRO A 105 -8.84 -6.48 -8.34
C PRO A 105 -7.62 -7.41 -8.34
N LYS A 106 -7.30 -8.02 -9.47
CA LYS A 106 -6.11 -8.90 -9.57
C LYS A 106 -4.81 -8.14 -9.37
N VAL A 107 -4.75 -6.89 -9.85
CA VAL A 107 -3.57 -6.03 -9.66
C VAL A 107 -3.36 -5.73 -8.18
N ILE A 108 -4.43 -5.45 -7.45
CA ILE A 108 -4.36 -5.02 -6.04
C ILE A 108 -4.27 -6.24 -5.09
N ASN A 109 -4.70 -7.42 -5.50
CA ASN A 109 -4.69 -8.60 -4.65
C ASN A 109 -3.36 -8.86 -3.90
N PRO A 110 -2.17 -8.71 -4.51
CA PRO A 110 -0.93 -8.94 -3.75
C PRO A 110 -0.75 -8.00 -2.54
N ALA A 111 -1.28 -6.77 -2.61
CA ALA A 111 -1.26 -5.87 -1.47
C ALA A 111 -2.18 -6.39 -0.36
N SER A 112 -3.41 -6.78 -0.70
CA SER A 112 -4.35 -7.37 0.26
C SER A 112 -3.81 -8.64 0.88
N ASP A 113 -3.24 -9.51 0.05
CA ASP A 113 -2.67 -10.78 0.49
C ASP A 113 -1.51 -10.56 1.46
N LEU A 114 -0.68 -9.56 1.20
CA LEU A 114 0.45 -9.24 2.09
C LEU A 114 -0.05 -8.83 3.48
N PHE A 115 -1.06 -7.98 3.56
CA PHE A 115 -1.62 -7.58 4.85
C PHE A 115 -2.23 -8.76 5.61
N PHE A 116 -2.91 -9.65 4.90
CA PHE A 116 -3.43 -10.87 5.52
C PHE A 116 -2.29 -11.79 5.99
N GLU A 117 -1.26 -11.95 5.19
CA GLU A 117 -0.12 -12.80 5.53
C GLU A 117 0.61 -12.29 6.78
N ILE A 118 0.77 -10.96 6.89
CA ILE A 118 1.48 -10.34 8.01
C ILE A 118 0.62 -10.31 9.29
N PHE A 119 -0.65 -9.91 9.18
CA PHE A 119 -1.51 -9.63 10.33
C PHE A 119 -2.56 -10.70 10.60
N GLY A 120 -2.72 -11.68 9.71
CA GLY A 120 -3.77 -12.69 9.86
C GLY A 120 -5.16 -12.07 9.74
N GLU A 121 -6.07 -12.47 10.60
CA GLU A 121 -7.45 -11.95 10.60
C GLU A 121 -7.53 -10.43 10.77
N LYS A 122 -6.59 -9.84 11.50
CA LYS A 122 -6.49 -8.38 11.64
C LYS A 122 -6.17 -7.68 10.33
N GLY A 123 -5.60 -8.39 9.37
CA GLY A 123 -5.26 -7.85 8.05
C GLY A 123 -6.41 -7.85 7.06
N LYS A 124 -7.52 -8.52 7.38
CA LYS A 124 -8.69 -8.52 6.50
C LYS A 124 -9.39 -7.17 6.55
N HIS A 125 -9.66 -6.60 5.39
CA HIS A 125 -10.07 -5.22 5.23
C HIS A 125 -11.16 -5.09 4.18
N SER A 126 -11.90 -3.98 4.21
CA SER A 126 -12.74 -3.58 3.08
C SER A 126 -11.86 -2.94 2.01
N ARG A 127 -12.29 -2.96 0.76
CA ARG A 127 -11.43 -2.50 -0.33
C ARG A 127 -12.23 -1.99 -1.52
N ILE A 128 -11.67 -1.00 -2.21
CA ILE A 128 -12.03 -0.66 -3.57
C ILE A 128 -10.79 -0.84 -4.45
N ALA A 129 -10.96 -1.29 -5.69
CA ALA A 129 -9.90 -1.40 -6.69
C ALA A 129 -10.46 -0.90 -8.01
N VAL A 130 -9.97 0.25 -8.47
CA VAL A 130 -10.51 0.93 -9.65
C VAL A 130 -9.39 1.40 -10.57
N GLY A 131 -9.74 1.60 -11.84
CA GLY A 131 -8.83 2.19 -12.82
C GLY A 131 -8.97 3.70 -12.81
N VAL A 132 -7.86 4.39 -13.07
CA VAL A 132 -7.81 5.85 -13.18
C VAL A 132 -7.12 6.24 -14.48
N ALA A 133 -7.37 7.46 -14.92
CA ALA A 133 -6.81 7.98 -16.18
C ALA A 133 -5.28 8.13 -16.12
N SER A 134 -4.75 8.50 -14.95
CA SER A 134 -3.30 8.66 -14.73
C SER A 134 -3.03 8.68 -13.23
N LEU A 135 -1.77 8.45 -12.87
CA LEU A 135 -1.31 8.52 -11.49
C LEU A 135 -0.05 9.39 -11.40
N PRO A 136 0.27 9.90 -10.19
CA PRO A 136 1.47 10.72 -10.02
C PRO A 136 2.73 10.00 -10.52
N LEU A 137 3.58 10.73 -11.21
CA LEU A 137 4.85 10.24 -11.75
C LEU A 137 4.69 9.00 -12.64
N ASP A 138 3.52 8.87 -13.27
CA ASP A 138 3.19 7.73 -14.14
C ASP A 138 3.29 6.39 -13.42
N SER A 139 3.08 6.36 -12.10
CA SER A 139 3.12 5.12 -11.34
C SER A 139 2.02 4.17 -11.79
N MET A 140 2.30 2.88 -11.76
CA MET A 140 1.33 1.85 -12.18
C MET A 140 0.17 1.72 -11.21
N THR A 141 0.42 1.89 -9.91
CA THR A 141 -0.59 1.77 -8.87
C THR A 141 -0.39 2.82 -7.79
N GLU A 142 -1.45 3.08 -7.05
CA GLU A 142 -1.40 3.88 -5.81
C GLU A 142 -2.39 3.28 -4.83
N ILE A 143 -2.00 3.19 -3.55
CA ILE A 143 -2.87 2.61 -2.52
C ILE A 143 -2.81 3.48 -1.28
N ASP A 144 -3.98 3.82 -0.73
CA ASP A 144 -4.08 4.40 0.60
C ASP A 144 -4.71 3.41 1.58
N ALA A 145 -4.65 3.71 2.85
CA ALA A 145 -5.14 2.80 3.88
C ALA A 145 -5.72 3.54 5.07
N ILE A 146 -6.68 2.88 5.73
CA ILE A 146 -7.16 3.24 7.06
C ILE A 146 -6.83 2.07 7.97
N VAL A 147 -6.16 2.36 9.08
CA VAL A 147 -5.64 1.35 10.01
C VAL A 147 -6.10 1.70 11.42
N GLU A 148 -6.57 0.70 12.15
CA GLU A 148 -6.87 0.87 13.58
C GLU A 148 -5.65 0.46 14.39
N ILE A 149 -5.30 1.26 15.37
CA ILE A 149 -4.15 1.03 16.24
C ILE A 149 -4.57 1.00 17.70
N SER A 150 -3.89 0.16 18.47
CA SER A 150 -4.05 0.12 19.91
C SER A 150 -3.20 1.21 20.56
N GLU A 151 -3.53 1.55 21.78
CA GLU A 151 -2.75 2.50 22.56
C GLU A 151 -1.45 1.92 23.10
#